data_b0d98556775841005e813f60706f0eff
#
_entry.id   b0d98556775841005e813f60706f0eff
#
_cell.length_a   1.000
_cell.length_b   1.000
_cell.length_c   1.000
_cell.angle_alpha   90.00
_cell.angle_beta   90.00
_cell.angle_gamma   90.00
#
_symmetry.space_group_name_H-M   'P 1'
#
loop_
_entity.id
_entity.type
_entity.pdbx_description
1 polymer ?
#
loop_
_entity_poly.entity_id
_entity_poly.type
_entity_poly.pdbx_seq_one_letter_code
_entity_poly.pdbx_strand_id
1 'polypeptide(L)'
;MIYHAQCVVNGVERALVVVDMPFGTYQGDTKLALKSAIRIMKESAGHAVKLEGGVEITDSIKRILTAGIPVMGHLGLTPQSIYKFGTYGVRAKEGEEAERLISDALALQDAGCFAVVLEKIPAELAKMVSEKLQIPTIGIGAGPQCDCLLYTSPSPRDAS
;
A
#
# COMPACT_ATOMS: atom_id res chain seq x y z
N MET A 1 4.42 -15.19 -3.64
CA MET A 1 4.98 -13.90 -3.21
C MET A 1 6.45 -14.02 -2.77
N ILE A 2 6.83 -14.87 -1.81
CA ILE A 2 8.21 -14.97 -1.30
C ILE A 2 9.24 -15.20 -2.43
N TYR A 3 9.00 -16.16 -3.32
CA TYR A 3 9.85 -16.40 -4.49
C TYR A 3 10.08 -15.12 -5.34
N HIS A 4 9.02 -14.38 -5.64
CA HIS A 4 9.15 -13.14 -6.41
C HIS A 4 9.93 -12.06 -5.64
N ALA A 5 9.68 -11.95 -4.34
CA ALA A 5 10.41 -11.01 -3.49
C ALA A 5 11.92 -11.34 -3.45
N GLN A 6 12.28 -12.63 -3.35
CA GLN A 6 13.69 -13.08 -3.45
C GLN A 6 14.33 -12.70 -4.79
N CYS A 7 13.61 -12.87 -5.90
CA CYS A 7 14.10 -12.48 -7.22
C CYS A 7 14.39 -10.97 -7.28
N VAL A 8 13.50 -10.14 -6.72
CA VAL A 8 13.70 -8.68 -6.68
C VAL A 8 14.87 -8.32 -5.77
N VAL A 9 14.94 -8.86 -4.56
CA VAL A 9 16.03 -8.59 -3.62
C VAL A 9 17.38 -8.94 -4.23
N ASN A 10 17.49 -10.07 -4.94
CA ASN A 10 18.74 -10.49 -5.58
C ASN A 10 19.15 -9.59 -6.77
N GLY A 11 18.20 -8.87 -7.37
CA GLY A 11 18.47 -7.97 -8.50
C GLY A 11 18.61 -6.49 -8.12
N VAL A 12 18.41 -6.14 -6.84
CA VAL A 12 18.39 -4.74 -6.37
C VAL A 12 19.56 -4.49 -5.43
N GLU A 13 20.36 -3.44 -5.72
CA GLU A 13 21.52 -3.08 -4.89
C GLU A 13 21.23 -1.93 -3.91
N ARG A 14 20.35 -0.98 -4.25
CA ARG A 14 20.19 0.28 -3.52
C ARG A 14 18.76 0.62 -3.13
N ALA A 15 17.75 0.09 -3.82
CA ALA A 15 16.37 0.45 -3.56
C ALA A 15 15.78 -0.29 -2.36
N LEU A 16 14.85 0.36 -1.66
CA LEU A 16 14.04 -0.27 -0.64
C LEU A 16 13.08 -1.28 -1.29
N VAL A 17 13.14 -2.53 -0.88
CA VAL A 17 12.23 -3.58 -1.37
C VAL A 17 11.05 -3.71 -0.42
N VAL A 18 9.87 -3.32 -0.89
CA VAL A 18 8.60 -3.45 -0.17
C VAL A 18 7.81 -4.60 -0.77
N VAL A 19 7.40 -5.55 0.06
CA VAL A 19 6.73 -6.78 -0.39
C VAL A 19 5.24 -6.70 -0.08
N ASP A 20 4.40 -6.86 -1.11
CA ASP A 20 2.95 -6.91 -0.93
C ASP A 20 2.52 -8.16 -0.15
N MET A 21 1.77 -7.97 0.93
CA MET A 21 1.15 -9.08 1.64
C MET A 21 -0.01 -9.64 0.81
N PRO A 22 -0.05 -10.96 0.54
CA PRO A 22 -1.11 -11.56 -0.26
C PRO A 22 -2.48 -11.44 0.42
N PHE A 23 -3.54 -11.39 -0.41
CA PHE A 23 -4.91 -11.48 0.06
C PHE A 23 -5.12 -12.68 1.00
N GLY A 24 -5.89 -12.48 2.06
CA GLY A 24 -6.19 -13.49 3.07
C GLY A 24 -5.13 -13.65 4.17
N THR A 25 -4.02 -12.90 4.09
CA THR A 25 -2.93 -13.03 5.07
C THR A 25 -2.97 -12.01 6.20
N TYR A 26 -3.83 -10.97 6.10
CA TYR A 26 -3.86 -9.88 7.10
C TYR A 26 -5.26 -9.30 7.38
N GLN A 27 -6.27 -9.62 6.55
CA GLN A 27 -7.60 -8.98 6.65
C GLN A 27 -8.44 -9.50 7.81
N GLY A 28 -8.26 -10.72 8.25
CA GLY A 28 -9.16 -11.38 9.19
C GLY A 28 -8.62 -11.55 10.61
N ASP A 29 -7.30 -11.55 10.79
CA ASP A 29 -6.68 -11.84 12.09
C ASP A 29 -5.29 -11.18 12.21
N THR A 30 -5.08 -10.43 13.28
CA THR A 30 -3.82 -9.74 13.55
C THR A 30 -2.65 -10.70 13.86
N LYS A 31 -2.93 -11.88 14.41
CA LYS A 31 -1.90 -12.91 14.65
C LYS A 31 -1.45 -13.54 13.33
N LEU A 32 -2.40 -13.79 12.42
CA LEU A 32 -2.09 -14.28 11.09
C LEU A 32 -1.31 -13.23 10.29
N ALA A 33 -1.71 -11.95 10.40
CA ALA A 33 -1.00 -10.84 9.77
C ALA A 33 0.46 -10.79 10.21
N LEU A 34 0.72 -10.81 11.52
CA LEU A 34 2.07 -10.84 12.06
C LEU A 34 2.87 -12.06 11.59
N LYS A 35 2.28 -13.27 11.68
CA LYS A 35 2.93 -14.52 11.24
C LYS A 35 3.32 -14.45 9.76
N SER A 36 2.43 -13.93 8.93
CA SER A 36 2.65 -13.80 7.48
C SER A 36 3.73 -12.77 7.16
N ALA A 37 3.72 -11.62 7.84
CA ALA A 37 4.75 -10.58 7.68
C ALA A 37 6.13 -11.11 8.11
N ILE A 38 6.24 -11.74 9.27
CA ILE A 38 7.50 -12.37 9.75
C ILE A 38 8.01 -13.38 8.72
N ARG A 39 7.14 -14.22 8.18
CA ARG A 39 7.51 -15.20 7.18
C ARG A 39 8.06 -14.54 5.92
N ILE A 40 7.40 -13.48 5.42
CA ILE A 40 7.86 -12.72 4.25
C ILE A 40 9.26 -12.16 4.52
N MET A 41 9.44 -11.41 5.62
CA MET A 41 10.72 -10.78 5.94
C MET A 41 11.84 -11.82 6.10
N LYS A 42 11.58 -12.90 6.82
CA LYS A 42 12.55 -13.96 7.11
C LYS A 42 12.98 -14.74 5.87
N GLU A 43 12.03 -15.03 4.98
CA GLU A 43 12.27 -15.92 3.84
C GLU A 43 12.62 -15.17 2.55
N SER A 44 12.26 -13.88 2.41
CA SER A 44 12.53 -13.11 1.19
C SER A 44 13.69 -12.14 1.30
N ALA A 45 14.13 -11.80 2.51
CA ALA A 45 15.04 -10.69 2.77
C ALA A 45 14.53 -9.32 2.28
N GLY A 46 13.20 -9.15 2.12
CA GLY A 46 12.56 -7.86 1.87
C GLY A 46 12.77 -6.91 3.05
N HIS A 47 12.59 -5.61 2.82
CA HIS A 47 12.88 -4.58 3.80
C HIS A 47 11.62 -4.09 4.54
N ALA A 48 10.46 -4.19 3.91
CA ALA A 48 9.16 -3.76 4.44
C ALA A 48 8.03 -4.57 3.82
N VAL A 49 6.82 -4.45 4.38
CA VAL A 49 5.61 -5.02 3.79
C VAL A 49 4.61 -3.93 3.42
N LYS A 50 3.74 -4.20 2.40
CA LYS A 50 2.64 -3.33 2.02
C LYS A 50 1.31 -4.03 2.24
N LEU A 51 0.32 -3.30 2.80
CA LEU A 51 -1.03 -3.76 3.08
C LEU A 51 -2.04 -2.83 2.41
N GLU A 52 -3.11 -3.40 1.86
CA GLU A 52 -4.22 -2.69 1.24
C GLU A 52 -5.40 -2.57 2.22
N GLY A 53 -5.91 -1.36 2.40
CA GLY A 53 -7.04 -1.05 3.27
C GLY A 53 -6.79 0.17 4.16
N GLY A 54 -7.84 0.66 4.81
CA GLY A 54 -7.86 1.81 5.68
C GLY A 54 -7.92 1.43 7.17
N VAL A 55 -8.84 2.07 7.88
CA VAL A 55 -9.01 1.91 9.33
C VAL A 55 -9.21 0.45 9.76
N GLU A 56 -9.84 -0.35 8.91
CA GLU A 56 -10.15 -1.77 9.17
C GLU A 56 -8.92 -2.67 9.34
N ILE A 57 -7.75 -2.26 8.87
CA ILE A 57 -6.50 -3.04 8.97
C ILE A 57 -5.49 -2.43 9.94
N THR A 58 -5.80 -1.31 10.59
CA THR A 58 -4.85 -0.60 11.47
C THR A 58 -4.35 -1.46 12.63
N ASP A 59 -5.17 -2.34 13.19
CA ASP A 59 -4.74 -3.27 14.24
C ASP A 59 -3.71 -4.28 13.74
N SER A 60 -3.88 -4.78 12.52
CA SER A 60 -2.89 -5.65 11.88
C SER A 60 -1.58 -4.89 11.64
N ILE A 61 -1.65 -3.64 11.17
CA ILE A 61 -0.49 -2.77 10.97
C ILE A 61 0.26 -2.56 12.28
N LYS A 62 -0.41 -2.11 13.32
CA LYS A 62 0.18 -1.91 14.67
C LYS A 62 0.85 -3.18 15.18
N ARG A 63 0.20 -4.32 14.97
CA ARG A 63 0.73 -5.61 15.40
C ARG A 63 2.00 -6.01 14.66
N ILE A 64 2.10 -5.72 13.36
CA ILE A 64 3.29 -5.96 12.53
C ILE A 64 4.42 -5.02 12.95
N LEU A 65 4.12 -3.73 13.14
CA LEU A 65 5.09 -2.72 13.59
C LEU A 65 5.72 -3.06 14.94
N THR A 66 4.97 -3.64 15.90
CA THR A 66 5.53 -4.07 17.19
C THR A 66 6.59 -5.16 17.06
N ALA A 67 6.67 -5.88 15.96
CA ALA A 67 7.72 -6.84 15.65
C ALA A 67 8.94 -6.20 14.93
N GLY A 68 8.95 -4.88 14.77
CA GLY A 68 10.02 -4.15 14.09
C GLY A 68 9.98 -4.21 12.57
N ILE A 69 8.84 -4.59 11.98
CA ILE A 69 8.66 -4.68 10.52
C ILE A 69 8.03 -3.38 10.01
N PRO A 70 8.69 -2.60 9.13
CA PRO A 70 8.12 -1.39 8.55
C PRO A 70 6.93 -1.71 7.64
N VAL A 71 5.89 -0.85 7.69
CA VAL A 71 4.65 -1.05 6.92
C VAL A 71 4.38 0.16 6.02
N MET A 72 4.07 -0.10 4.77
CA MET A 72 3.51 0.84 3.80
C MET A 72 2.00 0.58 3.66
N GLY A 73 1.19 1.65 3.67
CA GLY A 73 -0.24 1.56 3.40
C GLY A 73 -0.56 1.64 1.90
N HIS A 74 -1.79 1.25 1.51
CA HIS A 74 -2.28 1.40 0.15
C HIS A 74 -3.77 1.69 0.14
N LEU A 75 -4.16 2.81 -0.46
CA LEU A 75 -5.54 3.32 -0.54
C LEU A 75 -5.96 3.65 -1.98
N GLY A 76 -7.24 3.87 -2.16
CA GLY A 76 -7.86 4.13 -3.46
C GLY A 76 -8.33 2.83 -4.11
N LEU A 77 -7.93 2.59 -5.35
CA LEU A 77 -8.12 1.27 -5.95
C LEU A 77 -7.15 0.29 -5.32
N THR A 78 -7.69 -0.64 -4.56
CA THR A 78 -6.93 -1.74 -3.97
C THR A 78 -7.20 -3.01 -4.76
N PRO A 79 -6.24 -3.52 -5.57
CA PRO A 79 -6.45 -4.66 -6.45
C PRO A 79 -6.97 -5.92 -5.75
N GLN A 80 -6.58 -6.15 -4.50
CA GLN A 80 -7.06 -7.28 -3.71
C GLN A 80 -8.57 -7.19 -3.39
N SER A 81 -9.15 -5.99 -3.45
CA SER A 81 -10.59 -5.75 -3.23
C SER A 81 -11.38 -5.60 -4.52
N ILE A 82 -10.84 -6.00 -5.66
CA ILE A 82 -11.44 -5.76 -6.99
C ILE A 82 -12.85 -6.35 -7.12
N TYR A 83 -13.10 -7.50 -6.52
CA TYR A 83 -14.45 -8.11 -6.54
C TYR A 83 -15.48 -7.31 -5.74
N LYS A 84 -15.07 -6.58 -4.71
CA LYS A 84 -15.91 -5.62 -3.97
C LYS A 84 -16.25 -4.40 -4.83
N PHE A 85 -15.29 -3.93 -5.61
CA PHE A 85 -15.47 -2.73 -6.44
C PHE A 85 -16.15 -3.03 -7.78
N GLY A 86 -15.98 -4.23 -8.33
CA GLY A 86 -16.54 -4.65 -9.61
C GLY A 86 -15.93 -3.99 -10.84
N THR A 87 -14.95 -3.08 -10.67
CA THR A 87 -14.31 -2.34 -11.75
C THR A 87 -12.93 -1.82 -11.34
N TYR A 88 -12.06 -1.61 -12.32
CA TYR A 88 -10.77 -0.90 -12.18
C TYR A 88 -10.88 0.62 -12.37
N GLY A 89 -12.07 1.19 -12.23
CA GLY A 89 -12.31 2.62 -12.36
C GLY A 89 -11.67 3.46 -11.27
N VAL A 90 -11.63 4.78 -11.49
CA VAL A 90 -11.18 5.77 -10.51
C VAL A 90 -12.08 5.72 -9.28
N ARG A 91 -11.46 5.70 -8.08
CA ARG A 91 -12.12 5.61 -6.78
C ARG A 91 -12.26 7.00 -6.13
N ALA A 92 -13.10 7.09 -5.11
CA ALA A 92 -13.25 8.28 -4.27
C ALA A 92 -13.48 9.58 -5.08
N LYS A 93 -14.33 9.52 -6.10
CA LYS A 93 -14.60 10.66 -6.99
C LYS A 93 -15.30 11.80 -6.28
N GLU A 94 -16.19 11.50 -5.36
CA GLU A 94 -17.04 12.50 -4.71
C GLU A 94 -17.50 12.06 -3.31
N GLY A 95 -17.91 13.06 -2.47
CA GLY A 95 -18.65 12.87 -1.24
C GLY A 95 -18.00 11.99 -0.18
N GLU A 96 -18.78 11.12 0.40
CA GLU A 96 -18.38 10.29 1.54
C GLU A 96 -17.17 9.37 1.27
N GLU A 97 -16.99 8.91 0.03
CA GLU A 97 -15.84 8.06 -0.30
C GLU A 97 -14.53 8.85 -0.27
N ALA A 98 -14.55 10.12 -0.67
CA ALA A 98 -13.38 11.00 -0.60
C ALA A 98 -13.03 11.35 0.86
N GLU A 99 -14.04 11.69 1.67
CA GLU A 99 -13.84 11.97 3.10
C GLU A 99 -13.30 10.74 3.84
N ARG A 100 -13.86 9.57 3.54
CA ARG A 100 -13.39 8.31 4.08
C ARG A 100 -11.94 8.04 3.70
N LEU A 101 -11.54 8.27 2.45
CA LEU A 101 -10.16 8.07 2.00
C LEU A 101 -9.17 8.97 2.76
N ILE A 102 -9.54 10.23 3.00
CA ILE A 102 -8.73 11.15 3.83
C ILE A 102 -8.61 10.64 5.26
N SER A 103 -9.71 10.20 5.86
CA SER A 103 -9.72 9.64 7.21
C SER A 103 -8.87 8.37 7.29
N ASP A 104 -8.98 7.47 6.32
CA ASP A 104 -8.18 6.26 6.24
C ASP A 104 -6.69 6.55 6.10
N ALA A 105 -6.32 7.57 5.30
CA ALA A 105 -4.92 7.98 5.13
C ALA A 105 -4.30 8.48 6.44
N LEU A 106 -5.03 9.31 7.18
CA LEU A 106 -4.62 9.77 8.52
C LEU A 106 -4.51 8.60 9.50
N ALA A 107 -5.48 7.68 9.50
CA ALA A 107 -5.45 6.50 10.36
C ALA A 107 -4.24 5.58 10.07
N LEU A 108 -3.84 5.43 8.80
CA LEU A 108 -2.63 4.68 8.42
C LEU A 108 -1.36 5.37 8.93
N GLN A 109 -1.26 6.69 8.81
CA GLN A 109 -0.16 7.48 9.39
C GLN A 109 -0.10 7.32 10.90
N ASP A 110 -1.22 7.48 11.59
CA ASP A 110 -1.32 7.37 13.05
C ASP A 110 -1.03 5.94 13.55
N ALA A 111 -1.32 4.93 12.73
CA ALA A 111 -0.94 3.54 13.00
C ALA A 111 0.58 3.32 12.89
N GLY A 112 1.33 4.21 12.23
CA GLY A 112 2.79 4.18 12.09
C GLY A 112 3.28 3.72 10.73
N CYS A 113 2.45 3.74 9.68
CA CYS A 113 2.94 3.52 8.31
C CYS A 113 4.00 4.56 7.96
N PHE A 114 5.05 4.15 7.25
CA PHE A 114 6.11 5.07 6.81
C PHE A 114 5.83 5.76 5.47
N ALA A 115 4.88 5.26 4.69
CA ALA A 115 4.41 5.81 3.43
C ALA A 115 3.03 5.25 3.07
N VAL A 116 2.32 5.91 2.14
CA VAL A 116 1.03 5.44 1.61
C VAL A 116 1.02 5.52 0.09
N VAL A 117 0.62 4.41 -0.57
CA VAL A 117 0.31 4.38 -2.00
C VAL A 117 -1.12 4.89 -2.20
N LEU A 118 -1.31 5.79 -3.18
CA LEU A 118 -2.60 6.30 -3.61
C LEU A 118 -2.84 5.87 -5.07
N GLU A 119 -3.76 4.91 -5.29
CA GLU A 119 -4.00 4.35 -6.60
C GLU A 119 -5.36 4.77 -7.17
N LYS A 120 -5.35 5.27 -8.42
CA LYS A 120 -6.55 5.60 -9.22
C LYS A 120 -7.59 6.40 -8.45
N ILE A 121 -7.18 7.52 -7.87
CA ILE A 121 -8.04 8.54 -7.25
C ILE A 121 -7.92 9.86 -8.01
N PRO A 122 -8.89 10.80 -7.88
CA PRO A 122 -8.78 12.13 -8.48
C PRO A 122 -7.52 12.86 -8.04
N ALA A 123 -6.86 13.57 -8.96
CA ALA A 123 -5.61 14.30 -8.68
C ALA A 123 -5.75 15.33 -7.56
N GLU A 124 -6.88 16.05 -7.50
CA GLU A 124 -7.16 17.03 -6.43
C GLU A 124 -7.30 16.37 -5.07
N LEU A 125 -7.91 15.18 -5.01
CA LEU A 125 -8.00 14.41 -3.77
C LEU A 125 -6.62 13.90 -3.33
N ALA A 126 -5.80 13.40 -4.26
CA ALA A 126 -4.43 12.99 -3.99
C ALA A 126 -3.59 14.13 -3.43
N LYS A 127 -3.72 15.34 -4.01
CA LYS A 127 -3.11 16.56 -3.51
C LYS A 127 -3.52 16.86 -2.06
N MET A 128 -4.84 16.87 -1.79
CA MET A 128 -5.35 17.13 -0.43
C MET A 128 -4.85 16.12 0.60
N VAL A 129 -4.74 14.86 0.22
CA VAL A 129 -4.18 13.80 1.09
C VAL A 129 -2.71 14.04 1.35
N SER A 130 -1.92 14.31 0.29
CA SER A 130 -0.47 14.57 0.41
C SER A 130 -0.18 15.79 1.29
N GLU A 131 -0.96 16.86 1.16
CA GLU A 131 -0.81 18.06 2.00
C GLU A 131 -1.17 17.84 3.49
N LYS A 132 -2.01 16.85 3.79
CA LYS A 132 -2.43 16.54 5.17
C LYS A 132 -1.52 15.54 5.88
N LEU A 133 -0.83 14.68 5.14
CA LEU A 133 0.05 13.68 5.68
C LEU A 133 1.46 14.25 5.95
N GLN A 134 2.13 13.68 6.95
CA GLN A 134 3.55 13.92 7.23
C GLN A 134 4.45 12.83 6.67
N ILE A 135 3.85 11.71 6.22
CA ILE A 135 4.53 10.60 5.59
C ILE A 135 4.40 10.69 4.07
N PRO A 136 5.39 10.22 3.30
CA PRO A 136 5.37 10.28 1.84
C PRO A 136 4.17 9.58 1.21
N THR A 137 3.61 10.21 0.17
CA THR A 137 2.59 9.63 -0.70
C THR A 137 3.19 9.20 -2.03
N ILE A 138 2.78 8.03 -2.53
CA ILE A 138 3.24 7.46 -3.80
C ILE A 138 2.02 7.29 -4.71
N GLY A 139 1.93 8.13 -5.75
CA GLY A 139 0.79 8.13 -6.67
C GLY A 139 0.94 7.15 -7.83
N ILE A 140 -0.13 6.42 -8.12
CA ILE A 140 -0.29 5.65 -9.37
C ILE A 140 -1.68 5.92 -9.94
N GLY A 141 -1.74 6.58 -11.12
CA GLY A 141 -3.02 7.04 -11.66
C GLY A 141 -3.77 8.00 -10.74
N ALA A 142 -3.04 8.77 -9.94
CA ALA A 142 -3.55 9.74 -8.95
C ALA A 142 -3.12 11.19 -9.26
N GLY A 143 -2.62 11.45 -10.47
CA GLY A 143 -2.07 12.74 -10.87
C GLY A 143 -0.65 13.00 -10.33
N PRO A 144 -0.07 14.17 -10.65
CA PRO A 144 1.33 14.47 -10.35
C PRO A 144 1.56 15.12 -8.97
N GLN A 145 0.54 15.25 -8.14
CA GLN A 145 0.58 16.04 -6.89
C GLN A 145 0.97 15.23 -5.64
N CYS A 146 1.33 13.95 -5.80
CA CYS A 146 1.92 13.14 -4.74
C CYS A 146 3.42 13.43 -4.60
N ASP A 147 4.02 13.10 -3.45
CA ASP A 147 5.45 13.28 -3.21
C ASP A 147 6.31 12.44 -4.16
N CYS A 148 5.83 11.24 -4.52
CA CYS A 148 6.47 10.33 -5.48
C CYS A 148 5.45 9.78 -6.47
N LEU A 149 5.93 9.37 -7.64
CA LEU A 149 5.11 8.70 -8.65
C LEU A 149 5.63 7.27 -8.87
N LEU A 150 4.71 6.32 -8.96
CA LEU A 150 5.03 4.98 -9.41
C LEU A 150 5.08 4.97 -10.94
N TYR A 151 6.26 4.67 -11.48
CA TYR A 151 6.44 4.50 -12.91
C TYR A 151 6.10 3.05 -13.31
N THR A 152 5.42 2.89 -14.46
CA THR A 152 5.22 1.56 -15.04
C THR A 152 6.56 1.00 -15.49
N SER A 153 6.76 -0.31 -15.30
CA SER A 153 7.92 -1.00 -15.85
C SER A 153 7.93 -0.89 -17.37
N PRO A 154 9.06 -0.58 -18.01
CA PRO A 154 9.16 -0.56 -19.48
C PRO A 154 9.17 -1.99 -20.06
N SER A 155 8.26 -2.83 -19.60
CA SER A 155 8.08 -4.19 -20.12
C SER A 155 7.34 -4.15 -21.46
N PRO A 156 7.71 -4.97 -22.45
CA PRO A 156 6.95 -5.11 -23.70
C PRO A 156 5.47 -5.50 -23.50
N ARG A 157 5.11 -6.04 -22.31
CA ARG A 157 3.73 -6.36 -21.95
C ARG A 157 2.90 -5.13 -21.59
N ASP A 158 3.54 -4.02 -21.21
CA ASP A 158 2.87 -2.78 -20.81
C ASP A 158 2.73 -1.81 -22.00
N ALA A 159 3.21 -2.18 -23.18
CA ALA A 159 3.18 -1.39 -24.42
C ALA A 159 2.02 -1.76 -25.36
N SER A 160 1.06 -2.60 -24.90
CA SER A 160 -0.13 -3.02 -25.68
C SER A 160 -1.42 -2.40 -25.18
#